data_1bb3f54ba9e04ce07e47c03f1926c2ae
#
_entry.id   1bb3f54ba9e04ce07e47c03f1926c2ae
#
_cell.length_a   1.000
_cell.length_b   1.000
_cell.length_c   1.000
_cell.angle_alpha   90.00
_cell.angle_beta   90.00
_cell.angle_gamma   90.00
#
_symmetry.space_group_name_H-M   'P 1'
#
loop_
_entity.id
_entity.type
_entity.pdbx_description
1 polymer ?
#
loop_
_entity_poly.entity_id
_entity_poly.type
_entity_poly.pdbx_seq_one_letter_code
_entity_poly.pdbx_strand_id
1 'polypeptide(L)'
;MLMHVAESRIFAKASAFDRWNNLNPKGFSYENDYTLDLNGNEEQYLEGENRYFIDTFSMSFAKEDRARIFEYACMPGNEEYFRSAAMQTKLKRICEGIRSAFGLNKYQGELVWEQYLK
;
A
#
# COMPACT_ATOMS: atom_id res chain seq x y z
N MET A 1 -6.59 -12.62 4.96
CA MET A 1 -5.33 -12.06 4.50
C MET A 1 -4.56 -11.42 5.66
N LEU A 2 -3.26 -11.63 5.71
CA LEU A 2 -2.44 -11.16 6.84
C LEU A 2 -2.51 -9.63 7.02
N MET A 3 -2.52 -8.88 5.92
CA MET A 3 -2.61 -7.42 6.00
C MET A 3 -3.90 -6.94 6.65
N HIS A 4 -5.01 -7.61 6.39
CA HIS A 4 -6.29 -7.23 6.99
C HIS A 4 -6.29 -7.48 8.51
N VAL A 5 -5.60 -8.53 8.94
CA VAL A 5 -5.42 -8.79 10.38
C VAL A 5 -4.57 -7.68 11.00
N ALA A 6 -3.49 -7.30 10.32
CA ALA A 6 -2.63 -6.22 10.79
C ALA A 6 -3.38 -4.89 10.88
N GLU A 7 -4.24 -4.60 9.89
CA GLU A 7 -5.05 -3.37 9.90
C GLU A 7 -5.98 -3.31 11.10
N SER A 8 -6.67 -4.41 11.43
CA SER A 8 -7.53 -4.47 12.60
C SER A 8 -6.76 -4.07 13.85
N ARG A 9 -5.56 -4.58 13.99
CA ARG A 9 -4.70 -4.30 15.14
C ARG A 9 -4.21 -2.85 15.14
N ILE A 10 -3.89 -2.32 13.96
CA ILE A 10 -3.41 -0.95 13.81
C ILE A 10 -4.52 0.05 14.14
N PHE A 11 -5.75 -0.19 13.69
CA PHE A 11 -6.87 0.69 13.99
C PHE A 11 -7.16 0.80 15.48
N ALA A 12 -6.91 -0.27 16.23
CA ALA A 12 -7.09 -0.22 17.69
C ALA A 12 -6.12 0.74 18.34
N LYS A 13 -5.02 1.12 17.67
CA LYS A 13 -4.00 2.03 18.18
C LYS A 13 -3.99 3.39 17.50
N ALA A 14 -5.04 3.72 16.80
CA ALA A 14 -5.26 5.00 16.12
C ALA A 14 -4.26 5.32 15.00
N SER A 15 -4.66 5.97 14.02
CA SER A 15 -3.97 6.83 13.08
C SER A 15 -2.86 6.28 12.18
N ALA A 16 -2.41 5.04 12.29
CA ALA A 16 -1.34 4.53 11.41
C ALA A 16 -1.68 4.69 9.92
N PHE A 17 -2.97 4.60 9.57
CA PHE A 17 -3.42 4.77 8.19
C PHE A 17 -4.30 6.01 8.01
N ASP A 18 -4.29 6.93 8.99
CA ASP A 18 -4.98 8.20 8.83
C ASP A 18 -4.41 8.91 7.61
N ARG A 19 -5.31 9.53 6.85
CA ARG A 19 -4.93 10.28 5.65
C ARG A 19 -4.27 9.42 4.57
N TRP A 20 -4.52 8.10 4.59
CA TRP A 20 -4.01 7.21 3.55
C TRP A 20 -4.32 7.74 2.16
N ASN A 21 -5.55 8.27 1.95
CA ASN A 21 -5.95 8.77 0.65
C ASN A 21 -5.10 9.95 0.17
N ASN A 22 -4.41 10.65 1.08
CA ASN A 22 -3.50 11.73 0.69
C ASN A 22 -2.27 11.23 -0.05
N LEU A 23 -2.02 9.93 -0.02
CA LEU A 23 -0.93 9.30 -0.75
C LEU A 23 -1.31 8.98 -2.19
N ASN A 24 -2.55 9.20 -2.56
CA ASN A 24 -3.08 8.95 -3.90
C ASN A 24 -3.06 10.23 -4.74
N PRO A 25 -3.26 10.11 -6.07
CA PRO A 25 -3.32 11.29 -6.92
C PRO A 25 -4.41 12.25 -6.45
N LYS A 26 -4.14 13.54 -6.61
CA LYS A 26 -5.12 14.57 -6.26
C LYS A 26 -6.41 14.34 -7.04
N GLY A 27 -7.51 14.34 -6.33
CA GLY A 27 -8.82 14.11 -6.93
C GLY A 27 -9.22 12.66 -7.05
N PHE A 28 -8.33 11.74 -6.74
CA PHE A 28 -8.65 10.31 -6.75
C PHE A 28 -9.52 9.96 -5.53
N SER A 29 -10.51 9.07 -5.76
CA SER A 29 -11.23 8.43 -4.67
C SER A 29 -11.44 6.97 -5.03
N TYR A 30 -11.41 6.09 -4.00
CA TYR A 30 -11.65 4.67 -4.23
C TYR A 30 -13.09 4.47 -4.68
N GLU A 31 -13.28 3.50 -5.59
CA GLU A 31 -14.60 3.21 -6.13
C GLU A 31 -15.56 2.65 -5.09
N ASN A 32 -15.03 2.03 -4.04
CA ASN A 32 -15.81 1.31 -3.03
C ASN A 32 -16.68 0.22 -3.65
N ASP A 33 -16.19 -0.38 -4.72
CA ASP A 33 -16.88 -1.39 -5.50
C ASP A 33 -15.84 -2.30 -6.15
N TYR A 34 -16.10 -3.59 -6.15
CA TYR A 34 -15.20 -4.56 -6.78
C TYR A 34 -15.40 -4.68 -8.29
N THR A 35 -16.44 -4.07 -8.84
CA THR A 35 -16.75 -4.16 -10.27
C THR A 35 -16.08 -3.10 -11.12
N LEU A 36 -15.22 -2.33 -10.61
CA LEU A 36 -14.42 -1.26 -11.22
C LEU A 36 -14.74 -0.91 -12.68
N ASP A 37 -15.32 0.27 -12.87
CA ASP A 37 -15.56 0.82 -14.19
C ASP A 37 -14.64 2.02 -14.38
N LEU A 38 -13.46 1.77 -14.93
CA LEU A 38 -12.44 2.79 -15.08
C LEU A 38 -12.75 3.71 -16.26
N ASN A 39 -12.52 5.00 -16.06
CA ASN A 39 -12.81 6.03 -17.07
C ASN A 39 -11.63 6.27 -18.02
N GLY A 40 -10.63 5.41 -17.99
CA GLY A 40 -9.53 5.45 -18.94
C GLY A 40 -8.31 6.27 -18.51
N ASN A 41 -8.44 7.14 -17.52
CA ASN A 41 -7.31 7.95 -17.06
C ASN A 41 -6.52 7.26 -15.94
N GLU A 42 -7.13 6.30 -15.27
CA GLU A 42 -6.54 5.63 -14.11
C GLU A 42 -5.40 4.70 -14.50
N GLU A 43 -5.34 4.26 -15.75
CA GLU A 43 -4.27 3.38 -16.22
C GLU A 43 -2.89 4.01 -16.08
N GLN A 44 -2.79 5.33 -16.16
CA GLN A 44 -1.51 6.02 -15.98
C GLN A 44 -0.92 5.79 -14.60
N TYR A 45 -1.76 5.47 -13.61
CA TYR A 45 -1.31 5.24 -12.24
C TYR A 45 -0.87 3.79 -11.99
N LEU A 46 -0.78 2.99 -13.03
CA LEU A 46 -0.40 1.58 -12.94
C LEU A 46 0.98 1.29 -13.53
N GLU A 47 1.73 2.31 -13.93
CA GLU A 47 3.02 2.07 -14.59
C GLU A 47 4.03 3.18 -14.35
N GLY A 48 5.30 2.79 -14.43
CA GLY A 48 6.44 3.71 -14.43
C GLY A 48 6.52 4.59 -13.20
N GLU A 49 6.98 5.82 -13.43
CA GLU A 49 7.15 6.81 -12.36
C GLU A 49 5.83 7.35 -11.86
N ASN A 50 4.74 7.14 -12.59
CA ASN A 50 3.41 7.58 -12.20
C ASN A 50 2.63 6.51 -11.46
N ARG A 51 3.24 5.39 -11.12
CA ARG A 51 2.55 4.32 -10.43
C ARG A 51 2.15 4.73 -9.02
N TYR A 52 0.88 4.56 -8.72
CA TYR A 52 0.30 4.77 -7.39
C TYR A 52 -0.36 3.50 -6.86
N PHE A 53 -0.57 2.49 -7.70
CA PHE A 53 -1.30 1.27 -7.38
C PHE A 53 -0.62 0.06 -7.99
N ILE A 54 -0.77 -1.09 -7.32
CA ILE A 54 -0.27 -2.36 -7.86
C ILE A 54 -1.05 -2.74 -9.12
N ASP A 55 -2.39 -2.69 -9.02
CA ASP A 55 -3.29 -3.07 -10.12
C ASP A 55 -4.62 -2.32 -9.98
N THR A 56 -5.55 -2.59 -10.90
CA THR A 56 -6.86 -1.94 -10.87
C THR A 56 -7.67 -2.32 -9.64
N PHE A 57 -7.51 -3.54 -9.15
CA PHE A 57 -8.22 -3.99 -7.95
C PHE A 57 -7.85 -3.15 -6.74
N SER A 58 -6.61 -2.65 -6.69
CA SER A 58 -6.15 -1.77 -5.61
C SER A 58 -6.94 -0.46 -5.55
N MET A 59 -7.62 -0.09 -6.62
CA MET A 59 -8.41 1.14 -6.67
C MET A 59 -9.82 0.97 -6.10
N SER A 60 -10.22 -0.25 -5.77
CA SER A 60 -11.57 -0.53 -5.28
C SER A 60 -11.80 -0.05 -3.85
N PHE A 61 -10.90 -0.41 -2.96
CA PHE A 61 -10.98 -0.05 -1.53
C PHE A 61 -9.60 0.25 -0.99
N ALA A 62 -9.52 1.17 -0.03
CA ALA A 62 -8.24 1.49 0.61
C ALA A 62 -7.62 0.24 1.24
N LYS A 63 -8.42 -0.61 1.86
CA LYS A 63 -7.92 -1.86 2.46
C LYS A 63 -7.35 -2.81 1.42
N GLU A 64 -7.91 -2.83 0.22
CA GLU A 64 -7.40 -3.68 -0.86
C GLU A 64 -6.10 -3.12 -1.43
N ASP A 65 -5.99 -1.80 -1.52
CA ASP A 65 -4.76 -1.15 -1.93
C ASP A 65 -3.60 -1.56 -0.99
N ARG A 66 -3.82 -1.43 0.32
CA ARG A 66 -2.82 -1.81 1.31
C ARG A 66 -2.50 -3.29 1.28
N ALA A 67 -3.51 -4.14 1.14
CA ALA A 67 -3.31 -5.58 1.10
C ALA A 67 -2.50 -6.01 -0.11
N ARG A 68 -2.75 -5.41 -1.28
CA ARG A 68 -2.00 -5.71 -2.51
C ARG A 68 -0.54 -5.30 -2.38
N ILE A 69 -0.29 -4.12 -1.82
CA ILE A 69 1.07 -3.63 -1.63
C ILE A 69 1.83 -4.58 -0.72
N PHE A 70 1.24 -4.98 0.40
CA PHE A 70 1.86 -5.91 1.33
C PHE A 70 2.15 -7.26 0.66
N GLU A 71 1.17 -7.80 -0.06
CA GLU A 71 1.31 -9.06 -0.76
C GLU A 71 2.48 -9.05 -1.74
N TYR A 72 2.57 -7.99 -2.56
CA TYR A 72 3.63 -7.86 -3.55
C TYR A 72 4.99 -7.60 -2.88
N ALA A 73 4.99 -6.89 -1.75
CA ALA A 73 6.22 -6.64 -1.00
C ALA A 73 6.82 -7.92 -0.40
N CYS A 74 6.00 -8.94 -0.17
CA CYS A 74 6.46 -10.21 0.38
C CYS A 74 7.05 -11.14 -0.68
N MET A 75 6.89 -10.83 -1.95
CA MET A 75 7.32 -11.70 -3.04
C MET A 75 8.58 -11.19 -3.71
N PRO A 76 9.45 -12.10 -4.21
CA PRO A 76 10.64 -11.68 -4.95
C PRO A 76 10.27 -11.21 -6.37
N GLY A 77 11.15 -10.40 -6.97
CA GLY A 77 11.00 -10.02 -8.38
C GLY A 77 10.00 -8.91 -8.64
N ASN A 78 9.59 -8.16 -7.61
CA ASN A 78 8.58 -7.11 -7.74
C ASN A 78 9.16 -5.69 -7.63
N GLU A 79 10.44 -5.51 -7.87
CA GLU A 79 11.10 -4.22 -7.76
C GLU A 79 10.43 -3.13 -8.57
N GLU A 80 9.94 -3.47 -9.76
CA GLU A 80 9.33 -2.47 -10.65
C GLU A 80 8.08 -1.83 -10.06
N TYR A 81 7.34 -2.56 -9.22
CA TYR A 81 6.13 -2.03 -8.60
C TYR A 81 6.43 -0.96 -7.56
N PHE A 82 7.66 -0.91 -7.07
CA PHE A 82 8.05 -0.01 -5.99
C PHE A 82 9.08 1.03 -6.41
N ARG A 83 9.21 1.29 -7.70
CA ARG A 83 10.16 2.30 -8.21
C ARG A 83 9.67 3.73 -8.04
N SER A 84 8.37 3.97 -8.17
CA SER A 84 7.84 5.33 -8.09
C SER A 84 7.91 5.86 -6.66
N ALA A 85 8.02 7.20 -6.54
CA ALA A 85 8.04 7.84 -5.23
C ALA A 85 6.74 7.57 -4.47
N ALA A 86 5.61 7.56 -5.17
CA ALA A 86 4.31 7.31 -4.55
C ALA A 86 4.23 5.92 -3.94
N MET A 87 4.69 4.90 -4.67
CA MET A 87 4.67 3.53 -4.18
C MET A 87 5.65 3.35 -3.02
N GLN A 88 6.80 4.02 -3.05
CA GLN A 88 7.74 4.00 -1.93
C GLN A 88 7.10 4.60 -0.67
N THR A 89 6.38 5.71 -0.82
CA THR A 89 5.71 6.36 0.30
C THR A 89 4.64 5.45 0.90
N LYS A 90 3.85 4.81 0.06
CA LYS A 90 2.82 3.87 0.52
C LYS A 90 3.43 2.67 1.23
N LEU A 91 4.46 2.08 0.63
CA LEU A 91 5.13 0.92 1.23
C LEU A 91 5.74 1.29 2.58
N LYS A 92 6.40 2.43 2.66
CA LYS A 92 7.00 2.90 3.91
C LYS A 92 5.93 3.06 5.00
N ARG A 93 4.80 3.64 4.66
CA ARG A 93 3.69 3.83 5.61
C ARG A 93 3.20 2.49 6.14
N ILE A 94 3.04 1.50 5.26
CA ILE A 94 2.61 0.15 5.66
C ILE A 94 3.63 -0.49 6.57
N CYS A 95 4.91 -0.42 6.21
CA CYS A 95 5.98 -1.05 7.00
C CYS A 95 6.08 -0.43 8.39
N GLU A 96 6.00 0.89 8.49
CA GLU A 96 6.00 1.58 9.78
C GLU A 96 4.80 1.18 10.62
N GLY A 97 3.62 1.09 9.99
CA GLY A 97 2.41 0.69 10.68
C GLY A 97 2.49 -0.72 11.25
N ILE A 98 3.06 -1.64 10.48
CA ILE A 98 3.21 -3.03 10.93
C ILE A 98 4.20 -3.11 12.09
N ARG A 99 5.33 -2.42 11.99
CA ARG A 99 6.31 -2.43 13.07
C ARG A 99 5.70 -1.89 14.36
N SER A 100 4.92 -0.81 14.25
CA SER A 100 4.26 -0.22 15.41
C SER A 100 3.21 -1.16 15.99
N ALA A 101 2.37 -1.75 15.13
CA ALA A 101 1.26 -2.60 15.56
C ALA A 101 1.73 -3.86 16.29
N PHE A 102 2.86 -4.42 15.84
CA PHE A 102 3.37 -5.68 16.40
C PHE A 102 4.58 -5.51 17.32
N GLY A 103 4.89 -4.27 17.71
CA GLY A 103 5.97 -4.00 18.66
C GLY A 103 7.37 -4.25 18.09
N LEU A 104 7.55 -4.07 16.78
CA LEU A 104 8.81 -4.35 16.09
C LEU A 104 9.68 -3.11 15.90
N ASN A 105 9.33 -1.98 16.49
CA ASN A 105 10.05 -0.72 16.28
C ASN A 105 11.53 -0.79 16.64
N LYS A 106 11.89 -1.61 17.60
CA LYS A 106 13.28 -1.77 18.04
C LYS A 106 14.02 -2.89 17.32
N TYR A 107 13.34 -3.62 16.44
CA TYR A 107 13.97 -4.68 15.67
C TYR A 107 14.90 -4.06 14.62
N GLN A 108 16.17 -4.46 14.65
CA GLN A 108 17.19 -3.87 13.80
C GLN A 108 17.31 -4.52 12.42
N GLY A 109 16.76 -5.71 12.25
CA GLY A 109 16.83 -6.42 10.99
C GLY A 109 15.80 -5.97 9.98
N GLU A 110 16.02 -6.33 8.72
CA GLU A 110 15.07 -6.10 7.65
C GLU A 110 14.01 -7.21 7.65
N LEU A 111 12.75 -6.82 7.55
CA LEU A 111 11.67 -7.79 7.42
C LEU A 111 11.39 -8.04 5.93
N VAL A 112 10.82 -9.19 5.60
CA VAL A 112 10.62 -9.59 4.20
C VAL A 112 9.90 -8.52 3.40
N TRP A 113 8.84 -7.95 3.95
CA TRP A 113 8.05 -6.93 3.25
C TRP A 113 8.73 -5.56 3.16
N GLU A 114 9.91 -5.43 3.76
CA GLU A 114 10.70 -4.19 3.69
C GLU A 114 11.77 -4.26 2.60
N GLN A 115 11.86 -5.36 1.87
CA GLN A 115 12.97 -5.60 0.92
C GLN A 115 13.05 -4.58 -0.22
N TYR A 116 11.95 -3.92 -0.56
CA TYR A 116 11.93 -2.93 -1.64
C TYR A 116 12.01 -1.48 -1.15
N LEU A 117 12.09 -1.24 0.15
CA LEU A 117 12.27 0.10 0.68
C LEU A 117 13.64 0.66 0.28
N LYS A 118 13.66 1.91 -0.15
CA LYS A 118 14.87 2.61 -0.55
C LYS A 118 15.31 3.61 0.50
#